data_b3a8442ab94627b75a72c23a553262af
#
_entry.id   b3a8442ab94627b75a72c23a553262af
#
_cell.length_a   1.000
_cell.length_b   1.000
_cell.length_c   1.000
_cell.angle_alpha   90.00
_cell.angle_beta   90.00
_cell.angle_gamma   90.00
#
_symmetry.space_group_name_H-M   'P 1'
#
loop_
_entity.id
_entity.type
_entity.pdbx_description
1 polymer ?
#
loop_
_entity_poly.entity_id
_entity_poly.type
_entity_poly.pdbx_seq_one_letter_code
_entity_poly.pdbx_strand_id
1 'polypeptide(L)'
;MLERREEEGHVVPEIYRKYILLKVRKASGEFGPMELLDFSPKGIRMKSSYEISVDSAIECLISAPKSITKEIPFVGKIKYCLQDELEGDYLMGAEIIETSDRPGFEIFSEVHNFIKERMGEIF
;
A
#
# COMPACT_ATOMS: atom_id res chain seq x y z
N MET A 1 9.89 0.48 23.78
CA MET A 1 10.19 -0.21 22.67
C MET A 1 9.08 -0.41 21.77
N LEU A 2 8.07 -1.07 22.20
CA LEU A 2 6.91 -1.26 21.39
C LEU A 2 6.27 0.06 21.02
N GLU A 3 6.26 0.97 21.94
CA GLU A 3 5.65 2.26 21.69
C GLU A 3 6.31 2.99 20.55
N ARG A 4 7.65 2.92 20.50
CA ARG A 4 8.34 3.62 19.45
C ARG A 4 7.98 3.05 18.09
N ARG A 5 7.85 1.74 18.00
CA ARG A 5 7.48 1.12 16.76
C ARG A 5 6.08 1.51 16.34
N GLU A 6 5.18 1.59 17.30
CA GLU A 6 3.81 1.99 17.01
C GLU A 6 3.76 3.43 16.54
N GLU A 7 4.60 4.28 17.12
CA GLU A 7 4.64 5.66 16.70
C GLU A 7 5.07 5.79 15.25
N GLU A 8 6.05 4.98 14.85
CA GLU A 8 6.45 5.00 13.45
C GLU A 8 5.31 4.57 12.55
N GLY A 9 4.55 3.58 12.98
CA GLY A 9 3.42 3.12 12.21
C GLY A 9 2.34 4.17 12.08
N HIS A 10 2.20 5.03 13.07
CA HIS A 10 1.20 6.09 12.99
C HIS A 10 1.61 7.20 12.03
N VAL A 11 2.91 7.47 11.95
CA VAL A 11 3.39 8.56 11.11
C VAL A 11 3.34 8.19 9.64
N VAL A 12 3.78 6.98 9.32
CA VAL A 12 3.89 6.54 7.94
C VAL A 12 2.55 6.57 7.21
N PRO A 13 1.43 6.08 7.78
CA PRO A 13 0.16 6.12 7.06
C PRO A 13 -0.29 7.51 6.67
N GLU A 14 -0.03 8.51 7.50
CA GLU A 14 -0.40 9.87 7.14
C GLU A 14 0.34 10.35 5.92
N ILE A 15 1.61 10.03 5.83
CA ILE A 15 2.43 10.41 4.70
C ILE A 15 1.93 9.70 3.44
N TYR A 16 1.63 8.42 3.55
CA TYR A 16 1.12 7.69 2.41
C TYR A 16 -0.18 8.28 1.91
N ARG A 17 -1.08 8.66 2.82
CA ARG A 17 -2.34 9.26 2.42
C ARG A 17 -2.12 10.59 1.72
N LYS A 18 -1.05 11.28 2.07
CA LYS A 18 -0.80 12.59 1.52
C LYS A 18 -0.08 12.55 0.18
N TYR A 19 0.82 11.58 0.00
CA TYR A 19 1.69 11.55 -1.17
C TYR A 19 1.48 10.34 -2.06
N ILE A 20 0.87 9.29 -1.56
CA ILE A 20 0.74 8.04 -2.29
C ILE A 20 -0.70 7.55 -2.21
N LEU A 21 -1.26 7.20 -3.36
CA LEU A 21 -2.62 6.68 -3.42
C LEU A 21 -2.61 5.26 -3.94
N LEU A 22 -3.38 4.41 -3.27
CA LEU A 22 -3.54 3.02 -3.67
C LEU A 22 -5.00 2.77 -3.99
N LYS A 23 -5.25 2.10 -5.12
CA LYS A 23 -6.59 1.64 -5.48
C LYS A 23 -6.54 0.16 -5.74
N VAL A 24 -7.61 -0.54 -5.37
CA VAL A 24 -7.72 -1.98 -5.56
C VAL A 24 -9.02 -2.25 -6.29
N ARG A 25 -8.98 -3.20 -7.23
CA ARG A 25 -10.16 -3.54 -7.99
C ARG A 25 -11.12 -4.34 -7.14
N LYS A 26 -12.35 -3.90 -7.08
CA LYS A 26 -13.38 -4.55 -6.29
C LYS A 26 -14.07 -5.64 -7.11
N ALA A 27 -14.89 -6.45 -6.44
CA ALA A 27 -15.66 -7.48 -7.10
C ALA A 27 -16.56 -6.90 -8.19
N SER A 28 -16.97 -5.65 -8.02
CA SER A 28 -17.81 -4.97 -9.01
C SER A 28 -17.04 -4.65 -10.29
N GLY A 29 -15.73 -4.76 -10.28
CA GLY A 29 -14.89 -4.43 -11.42
C GLY A 29 -14.32 -3.04 -11.36
N GLU A 30 -14.78 -2.22 -10.44
CA GLU A 30 -14.29 -0.86 -10.31
C GLU A 30 -13.14 -0.80 -9.32
N PHE A 31 -12.22 0.13 -9.58
CA PHE A 31 -11.14 0.38 -8.64
C PHE A 31 -11.64 1.33 -7.56
N GLY A 32 -11.33 1.01 -6.31
CA GLY A 32 -11.68 1.84 -5.19
C GLY A 32 -10.48 2.13 -4.33
N PRO A 33 -10.54 3.21 -3.55
CA PRO A 33 -9.41 3.59 -2.70
C PRO A 33 -9.18 2.56 -1.60
N MET A 34 -7.90 2.39 -1.24
CA MET A 34 -7.50 1.47 -0.20
C MET A 34 -6.43 2.19 0.62
N GLU A 35 -6.48 2.03 1.94
CA GLU A 35 -5.50 2.69 2.78
C GLU A 35 -4.19 1.91 2.74
N LEU A 36 -3.14 2.56 2.26
CA LEU A 36 -1.82 1.95 2.19
C LEU A 36 -1.08 2.21 3.50
N LEU A 37 -0.61 1.14 4.13
CA LEU A 37 0.13 1.26 5.37
C LEU A 37 1.63 1.20 5.15
N ASP A 38 2.07 0.40 4.17
CA ASP A 38 3.49 0.30 3.89
C ASP A 38 3.67 -0.26 2.48
N PHE A 39 4.78 0.11 1.87
CA PHE A 39 5.11 -0.33 0.51
C PHE A 39 6.59 -0.68 0.41
N SER A 40 6.87 -1.79 -0.27
CA SER A 40 8.21 -2.10 -0.73
C SER A 40 8.07 -2.74 -2.11
N PRO A 41 9.15 -2.84 -2.88
CA PRO A 41 9.03 -3.47 -4.21
C PRO A 41 8.54 -4.91 -4.15
N LYS A 42 8.59 -5.55 -3.00
CA LYS A 42 8.18 -6.94 -2.89
C LYS A 42 6.78 -7.10 -2.34
N GLY A 43 6.25 -6.11 -1.65
CA GLY A 43 4.95 -6.27 -1.05
C GLY A 43 4.40 -5.02 -0.43
N ILE A 44 3.11 -5.06 -0.11
CA ILE A 44 2.43 -3.93 0.49
C ILE A 44 1.66 -4.40 1.72
N ARG A 45 1.43 -3.47 2.64
CA ARG A 45 0.49 -3.67 3.72
C ARG A 45 -0.60 -2.63 3.59
N MET A 46 -1.83 -3.05 3.83
CA MET A 46 -2.97 -2.16 3.61
C MET A 46 -4.07 -2.48 4.60
N LYS A 47 -4.99 -1.53 4.73
CA LYS A 47 -6.12 -1.65 5.64
C LYS A 47 -7.40 -1.51 4.84
N SER A 48 -8.36 -2.39 5.11
CA SER A 48 -9.59 -2.46 4.34
C SER A 48 -10.79 -2.57 5.27
N SER A 49 -11.93 -2.09 4.79
CA SER A 49 -13.18 -2.27 5.53
C SER A 49 -13.83 -3.61 5.20
N TYR A 50 -13.27 -4.38 4.28
CA TYR A 50 -13.83 -5.67 3.90
C TYR A 50 -12.71 -6.69 3.77
N GLU A 51 -13.09 -7.96 3.95
CA GLU A 51 -12.13 -9.05 3.91
C GLU A 51 -11.82 -9.45 2.48
N ILE A 52 -10.54 -9.77 2.23
CA ILE A 52 -10.13 -10.36 0.95
C ILE A 52 -9.44 -11.67 1.28
N SER A 53 -9.82 -12.73 0.58
CA SER A 53 -9.33 -14.06 0.91
C SER A 53 -7.83 -14.19 0.70
N VAL A 54 -7.19 -14.93 1.59
CA VAL A 54 -5.77 -15.26 1.46
C VAL A 54 -5.57 -16.03 0.16
N ASP A 55 -4.46 -15.77 -0.49
CA ASP A 55 -4.07 -16.36 -1.78
C ASP A 55 -4.85 -15.80 -2.97
N SER A 56 -5.74 -14.85 -2.75
CA SER A 56 -6.41 -14.16 -3.85
C SER A 56 -5.44 -13.23 -4.56
N ALA A 57 -5.58 -13.14 -5.87
CA ALA A 57 -4.87 -12.15 -6.67
C ALA A 57 -5.72 -10.89 -6.71
N ILE A 58 -5.08 -9.73 -6.52
CA ILE A 58 -5.78 -8.46 -6.59
C ILE A 58 -5.08 -7.55 -7.60
N GLU A 59 -5.88 -6.81 -8.35
CA GLU A 59 -5.35 -5.82 -9.29
C GLU A 59 -5.31 -4.48 -8.59
N CYS A 60 -4.17 -3.83 -8.67
CA CYS A 60 -3.94 -2.59 -7.94
C CYS A 60 -3.43 -1.50 -8.86
N LEU A 61 -3.72 -0.27 -8.47
CA LEU A 61 -3.14 0.91 -9.11
C LEU A 61 -2.53 1.74 -8.01
N ILE A 62 -1.28 2.15 -8.21
CA ILE A 62 -0.61 2.98 -7.22
C ILE A 62 -0.06 4.22 -7.91
N SER A 63 -0.10 5.35 -7.21
CA SER A 63 0.38 6.59 -7.78
C SER A 63 0.90 7.49 -6.67
N ALA A 64 1.73 8.43 -7.07
CA ALA A 64 2.23 9.48 -6.20
C ALA A 64 1.90 10.80 -6.88
N PRO A 65 0.67 11.33 -6.70
CA PRO A 65 0.17 12.41 -7.55
C PRO A 65 1.04 13.66 -7.58
N LYS A 66 1.80 13.91 -6.51
CA LYS A 66 2.66 15.09 -6.50
C LYS A 66 4.00 14.88 -7.20
N SER A 67 4.32 13.63 -7.52
CA SER A 67 5.59 13.31 -8.18
C SER A 67 5.38 12.59 -9.49
N ILE A 68 4.41 11.70 -9.54
CA ILE A 68 4.12 10.90 -10.72
C ILE A 68 2.63 10.98 -10.94
N THR A 69 2.22 11.53 -12.09
CA THR A 69 0.80 11.73 -12.34
C THR A 69 0.09 10.47 -12.83
N LYS A 70 0.83 9.50 -13.35
CA LYS A 70 0.17 8.32 -13.88
C LYS A 70 -0.01 7.27 -12.82
N GLU A 71 -1.05 6.47 -12.99
CA GLU A 71 -1.31 5.34 -12.11
C GLU A 71 -0.56 4.13 -12.63
N ILE A 72 0.08 3.41 -11.72
CA ILE A 72 0.93 2.29 -12.07
C ILE A 72 0.24 1.01 -11.65
N PRO A 73 -0.05 0.12 -12.60
CA PRO A 73 -0.74 -1.12 -12.28
C PRO A 73 0.21 -2.19 -11.79
N PHE A 74 -0.27 -2.98 -10.86
CA PHE A 74 0.44 -4.19 -10.46
C PHE A 74 -0.56 -5.19 -9.90
N VAL A 75 -0.13 -6.45 -9.81
CA VAL A 75 -0.95 -7.51 -9.26
C VAL A 75 -0.31 -7.97 -7.97
N GLY A 76 -1.12 -8.08 -6.93
CA GLY A 76 -0.67 -8.58 -5.65
C GLY A 76 -1.38 -9.86 -5.30
N LYS A 77 -0.76 -10.64 -4.41
CA LYS A 77 -1.36 -11.85 -3.89
C LYS A 77 -1.46 -11.72 -2.39
N ILE A 78 -2.66 -11.86 -1.86
CA ILE A 78 -2.91 -11.70 -0.43
C ILE A 78 -2.20 -12.81 0.33
N LYS A 79 -1.31 -12.44 1.24
CA LYS A 79 -0.55 -13.40 2.04
C LYS A 79 -1.17 -13.61 3.41
N TYR A 80 -1.79 -12.57 3.95
CA TYR A 80 -2.51 -12.70 5.21
C TYR A 80 -3.59 -11.63 5.28
N CYS A 81 -4.61 -11.91 6.09
CA CYS A 81 -5.72 -10.98 6.30
C CYS A 81 -6.18 -11.17 7.75
N LEU A 82 -5.99 -10.15 8.57
CA LEU A 82 -6.28 -10.20 9.99
C LEU A 82 -7.33 -9.17 10.31
N GLN A 83 -8.36 -9.56 11.06
CA GLN A 83 -9.40 -8.63 11.45
C GLN A 83 -9.02 -7.95 12.76
N ASP A 84 -9.19 -6.63 12.78
CA ASP A 84 -9.04 -5.84 14.00
C ASP A 84 -10.37 -5.91 14.72
N GLU A 85 -10.41 -6.62 15.84
CA GLU A 85 -11.66 -6.86 16.54
C GLU A 85 -12.25 -5.58 17.11
N LEU A 86 -11.42 -4.61 17.43
CA LEU A 86 -11.91 -3.37 18.00
C LEU A 86 -12.59 -2.49 16.97
N GLU A 87 -12.00 -2.34 15.80
CA GLU A 87 -12.53 -1.46 14.78
C GLU A 87 -13.26 -2.18 13.66
N GLY A 88 -13.07 -3.48 13.57
CA GLY A 88 -13.73 -4.25 12.53
C GLY A 88 -13.06 -4.19 11.17
N ASP A 89 -11.98 -3.44 11.06
CA ASP A 89 -11.24 -3.36 9.82
C ASP A 89 -10.33 -4.57 9.65
N TYR A 90 -9.82 -4.72 8.42
CA TYR A 90 -8.93 -5.84 8.10
C TYR A 90 -7.56 -5.33 7.74
N LEU A 91 -6.54 -5.94 8.33
CA LEU A 91 -5.15 -5.64 8.07
C LEU A 91 -4.62 -6.71 7.14
N MET A 92 -4.11 -6.32 5.99
CA MET A 92 -3.70 -7.28 4.98
C MET A 92 -2.30 -7.02 4.49
N GLY A 93 -1.62 -8.11 4.16
CA GLY A 93 -0.34 -8.04 3.47
C GLY A 93 -0.46 -8.74 2.15
N ALA A 94 0.11 -8.15 1.11
CA ALA A 94 0.08 -8.72 -0.22
C ALA A 94 1.48 -8.71 -0.81
N GLU A 95 1.82 -9.81 -1.48
CA GLU A 95 3.07 -9.91 -2.21
C GLU A 95 2.84 -9.36 -3.62
N ILE A 96 3.76 -8.52 -4.09
CA ILE A 96 3.66 -8.00 -5.45
C ILE A 96 4.19 -9.04 -6.40
N ILE A 97 3.32 -9.52 -7.29
CA ILE A 97 3.66 -10.62 -8.18
C ILE A 97 4.20 -10.12 -9.51
N GLU A 98 3.53 -9.13 -10.08
CA GLU A 98 3.93 -8.64 -11.40
C GLU A 98 3.39 -7.25 -11.62
N THR A 99 3.95 -6.57 -12.61
CA THR A 99 3.45 -5.28 -13.04
C THR A 99 3.52 -5.24 -14.56
N SER A 100 2.49 -4.65 -15.19
CA SER A 100 2.50 -4.46 -16.63
C SER A 100 3.24 -3.18 -17.02
N ASP A 101 3.63 -2.38 -16.05
CA ASP A 101 4.37 -1.15 -16.30
C ASP A 101 5.64 -1.15 -15.44
N ARG A 102 6.60 -1.99 -15.83
CA ARG A 102 7.80 -2.15 -15.04
C ARG A 102 8.60 -0.84 -14.90
N PRO A 103 8.80 -0.05 -15.96
CA PRO A 103 9.52 1.20 -15.78
C PRO A 103 8.82 2.14 -14.82
N GLY A 104 7.50 2.25 -14.92
CA GLY A 104 6.75 3.09 -13.99
C GLY A 104 6.85 2.59 -12.57
N PHE A 105 6.79 1.27 -12.38
CA PHE A 105 6.87 0.67 -11.06
C PHE A 105 8.24 0.95 -10.42
N GLU A 106 9.30 0.88 -11.22
CA GLU A 106 10.63 1.17 -10.70
C GLU A 106 10.78 2.62 -10.31
N ILE A 107 10.22 3.53 -11.13
CA ILE A 107 10.27 4.95 -10.80
C ILE A 107 9.48 5.19 -9.51
N PHE A 108 8.31 4.57 -9.38
CA PHE A 108 7.51 4.72 -8.18
C PHE A 108 8.29 4.23 -6.96
N SER A 109 8.97 3.10 -7.09
CA SER A 109 9.73 2.54 -5.98
C SER A 109 10.82 3.49 -5.51
N GLU A 110 11.47 4.16 -6.46
CA GLU A 110 12.50 5.14 -6.10
C GLU A 110 11.90 6.35 -5.42
N VAL A 111 10.75 6.82 -5.89
CA VAL A 111 10.08 7.95 -5.27
C VAL A 111 9.66 7.58 -3.85
N HIS A 112 9.14 6.38 -3.67
CA HIS A 112 8.73 5.92 -2.36
C HIS A 112 9.91 5.85 -1.40
N ASN A 113 11.03 5.31 -1.86
CA ASN A 113 12.23 5.24 -1.04
C ASN A 113 12.70 6.63 -0.64
N PHE A 114 12.65 7.58 -1.56
CA PHE A 114 13.04 8.94 -1.28
C PHE A 114 12.17 9.53 -0.17
N ILE A 115 10.86 9.33 -0.27
CA ILE A 115 9.94 9.85 0.74
C ILE A 115 10.23 9.21 2.09
N LYS A 116 10.46 7.90 2.07
CA LYS A 116 10.73 7.16 3.30
C LYS A 116 12.00 7.63 3.98
N GLU A 117 13.04 7.88 3.19
CA GLU A 117 14.31 8.35 3.74
C GLU A 117 14.19 9.75 4.31
N ARG A 118 13.44 10.61 3.64
CA ARG A 118 13.20 11.95 4.16
C ARG A 118 12.50 11.90 5.50
N MET A 119 11.52 10.99 5.61
CA MET A 119 10.83 10.81 6.87
C MET A 119 11.79 10.38 7.96
N GLY A 120 12.68 9.45 7.63
CA GLY A 120 13.67 8.99 8.59
C GLY A 120 14.58 10.09 9.05
N GLU A 121 14.90 11.02 8.17
CA GLU A 121 15.76 12.14 8.54
C GLU A 121 15.04 13.10 9.48
N ILE A 122 13.75 13.26 9.32
CA ILE A 122 12.98 14.16 10.15
C ILE A 122 12.78 13.58 11.54
N PHE A 123 12.59 12.30 11.63
CA PHE A 123 12.33 11.63 12.89
C PHE A 123 13.46 10.74 13.32
#